data_b3895e20b9bf8b56b5b15532328161aa
#
_entry.id   b3895e20b9bf8b56b5b15532328161aa
#
_cell.length_a   1.000
_cell.length_b   1.000
_cell.length_c   1.000
_cell.angle_alpha   90.00
_cell.angle_beta   90.00
_cell.angle_gamma   90.00
#
_symmetry.space_group_name_H-M   'P 1'
#
loop_
_entity.id
_entity.type
_entity.pdbx_description
1 polymer ?
#
loop_
_entity_poly.entity_id
_entity_poly.type
_entity_poly.pdbx_seq_one_letter_code
_entity_poly.pdbx_strand_id
1 'polypeptide(L)'
;MFLPFRQVALVFALGASLIALPLESACAAEAAGKKAVLVPIKAGSTAAKARTAQTKNVKPKQASVKKVSIKTAAKNTRQAAAKKPKPKQKARRVVRRTGPSQATLAGLRQTDDPLQLGSSVAYAMDQDTGEELVVKNADVELPIASVTKLMTALVIAESDVDLDEKVRITREDYVRSTAHSKLISGMRLTRESLLKAALMSSANRAAAALARTYPGGRKAFVAKMNERAAAIGMTNSFFADPTGLDNRNHSTARDLGKLVAAVYQHQEIRDASTTSMARISTGRRQVNLATTNRLIGDPSWRIGIQKTGFTTAAGRCMVVQSDVGERRLVMVVLDSPNNAQRADDMRTMRAYVQSESDFSRDFEHVAPYEIF
;
A
#
# COMPACT_ATOMS: atom_id res chain seq x y z
N MET A 1 24.15 -11.87 -68.03
CA MET A 1 22.82 -12.00 -68.56
C MET A 1 21.91 -11.22 -67.63
N PHE A 2 21.62 -9.95 -67.98
CA PHE A 2 20.88 -8.98 -67.17
C PHE A 2 19.40 -9.06 -67.52
N LEU A 3 18.53 -9.00 -66.52
CA LEU A 3 17.10 -8.73 -66.69
C LEU A 3 16.59 -7.81 -65.58
N PRO A 4 15.71 -6.86 -65.88
CA PRO A 4 15.57 -5.61 -65.14
C PRO A 4 14.39 -5.57 -64.16
N PHE A 5 14.47 -4.64 -63.22
CA PHE A 5 13.47 -4.13 -62.29
C PHE A 5 12.16 -3.73 -62.97
N ARG A 6 11.03 -4.15 -62.43
CA ARG A 6 9.71 -3.55 -62.65
C ARG A 6 9.26 -2.81 -61.39
N GLN A 7 9.24 -1.50 -61.48
CA GLN A 7 8.53 -0.63 -60.54
C GLN A 7 7.02 -0.76 -60.77
N VAL A 8 6.26 -0.97 -59.70
CA VAL A 8 4.80 -0.81 -59.66
C VAL A 8 4.49 0.43 -58.84
N ALA A 9 4.04 1.46 -59.55
CA ALA A 9 3.50 2.67 -58.96
C ALA A 9 2.06 2.40 -58.49
N LEU A 10 1.77 2.64 -57.22
CA LEU A 10 0.41 2.60 -56.69
C LEU A 10 -0.08 4.03 -56.48
N VAL A 11 -1.11 4.40 -57.25
CA VAL A 11 -1.80 5.68 -57.24
C VAL A 11 -2.71 5.75 -56.02
N PHE A 12 -2.52 6.70 -55.12
CA PHE A 12 -3.47 7.05 -54.07
C PHE A 12 -4.51 8.02 -54.60
N ALA A 13 -5.75 7.61 -54.63
CA ALA A 13 -6.91 8.47 -54.85
C ALA A 13 -7.36 9.05 -53.49
N LEU A 14 -7.31 10.39 -53.38
CA LEU A 14 -7.94 11.11 -52.25
C LEU A 14 -9.46 11.15 -52.49
N GLY A 15 -10.20 10.57 -51.55
CA GLY A 15 -11.64 10.79 -51.43
C GLY A 15 -11.93 11.61 -50.17
N ALA A 16 -12.15 12.92 -50.36
CA ALA A 16 -12.64 13.80 -49.31
C ALA A 16 -14.18 13.67 -49.21
N SER A 17 -14.70 13.16 -48.11
CA SER A 17 -16.12 13.26 -47.80
C SER A 17 -16.30 14.21 -46.62
N LEU A 18 -16.79 15.42 -46.93
CA LEU A 18 -17.37 16.35 -45.97
C LEU A 18 -18.71 15.77 -45.49
N ILE A 19 -18.85 15.55 -44.22
CA ILE A 19 -20.16 15.39 -43.58
C ILE A 19 -20.37 16.61 -42.68
N ALA A 20 -21.34 17.43 -43.08
CA ALA A 20 -21.82 18.59 -42.33
C ALA A 20 -22.65 18.15 -41.12
N LEU A 21 -22.36 18.72 -39.97
CA LEU A 21 -23.20 18.65 -38.75
C LEU A 21 -24.21 19.81 -38.79
N PRO A 22 -25.46 19.60 -38.44
CA PRO A 22 -26.39 20.68 -38.17
C PRO A 22 -26.19 21.28 -36.79
N LEU A 23 -26.09 22.60 -36.74
CA LEU A 23 -26.27 23.43 -35.57
C LEU A 23 -27.78 23.49 -35.27
N GLU A 24 -28.21 23.07 -34.10
CA GLU A 24 -29.51 23.44 -33.57
C GLU A 24 -29.40 24.10 -32.19
N SER A 25 -30.10 25.21 -32.18
CA SER A 25 -30.23 26.28 -31.25
C SER A 25 -30.53 25.93 -29.80
N ALA A 26 -30.05 26.82 -28.97
CA ALA A 26 -30.44 27.08 -27.58
C ALA A 26 -31.95 27.22 -27.38
N CYS A 27 -32.47 26.70 -26.32
CA CYS A 27 -33.64 27.21 -25.67
C CYS A 27 -33.44 27.30 -24.16
N ALA A 28 -33.67 28.45 -23.64
CA ALA A 28 -33.61 28.85 -22.24
C ALA A 28 -34.73 28.17 -21.44
N ALA A 29 -34.45 27.78 -20.22
CA ALA A 29 -35.46 27.57 -19.18
C ALA A 29 -34.83 28.02 -17.84
N GLU A 30 -35.14 29.16 -17.44
CA GLU A 30 -36.03 29.59 -16.33
C GLU A 30 -35.59 29.19 -14.92
N ALA A 31 -35.07 30.19 -14.22
CA ALA A 31 -34.74 30.18 -12.81
C ALA A 31 -36.00 30.03 -11.95
N ALA A 32 -36.09 28.95 -11.18
CA ALA A 32 -37.01 28.82 -10.06
C ALA A 32 -36.27 29.01 -8.75
N GLY A 33 -36.41 30.18 -8.17
CA GLY A 33 -35.90 30.54 -6.86
C GLY A 33 -36.51 29.69 -5.76
N LYS A 34 -35.70 29.04 -4.95
CA LYS A 34 -36.06 28.53 -3.64
C LYS A 34 -35.47 29.43 -2.56
N LYS A 35 -36.37 30.16 -1.89
CA LYS A 35 -36.08 30.99 -0.74
C LYS A 35 -35.50 30.15 0.40
N ALA A 36 -34.37 30.60 0.92
CA ALA A 36 -33.83 30.11 2.20
C ALA A 36 -34.74 30.63 3.34
N VAL A 37 -35.29 29.71 4.12
CA VAL A 37 -36.01 30.01 5.35
C VAL A 37 -34.98 30.00 6.48
N LEU A 38 -34.70 31.19 7.01
CA LEU A 38 -33.97 31.40 8.24
C LEU A 38 -34.89 31.07 9.44
N VAL A 39 -34.51 30.04 10.21
CA VAL A 39 -35.13 29.72 11.50
C VAL A 39 -34.35 30.45 12.60
N PRO A 40 -34.96 31.28 13.46
CA PRO A 40 -34.25 31.99 14.51
C PRO A 40 -33.90 31.07 15.68
N ILE A 41 -32.63 31.10 16.09
CA ILE A 41 -32.14 30.44 17.29
C ILE A 41 -32.59 31.26 18.51
N LYS A 42 -33.49 30.72 19.33
CA LYS A 42 -33.85 31.28 20.65
C LYS A 42 -32.70 31.00 21.62
N ALA A 43 -32.09 32.07 22.13
CA ALA A 43 -31.22 32.05 23.30
C ALA A 43 -32.05 31.72 24.54
N GLY A 44 -31.79 30.58 25.16
CA GLY A 44 -32.31 30.18 26.45
C GLY A 44 -31.25 30.39 27.53
N SER A 45 -31.39 31.45 28.32
CA SER A 45 -30.65 31.65 29.55
C SER A 45 -31.15 30.69 30.63
N THR A 46 -30.29 29.86 31.21
CA THR A 46 -30.59 29.18 32.48
C THR A 46 -29.47 29.41 33.48
N ALA A 47 -29.87 30.07 34.55
CA ALA A 47 -29.07 30.46 35.69
C ALA A 47 -28.47 29.25 36.43
N ALA A 48 -27.19 29.37 36.79
CA ALA A 48 -26.49 28.46 37.68
C ALA A 48 -27.07 28.55 39.11
N LYS A 49 -27.59 27.43 39.63
CA LYS A 49 -27.84 27.26 41.06
C LYS A 49 -26.69 26.46 41.68
N ALA A 50 -25.87 27.15 42.44
CA ALA A 50 -24.89 26.54 43.35
C ALA A 50 -25.62 25.67 44.38
N ARG A 51 -25.21 24.40 44.48
CA ARG A 51 -25.56 23.52 45.61
C ARG A 51 -24.31 23.19 46.38
N THR A 52 -24.23 23.76 47.56
CA THR A 52 -23.29 23.45 48.65
C THR A 52 -23.35 21.97 48.99
N ALA A 53 -22.23 21.26 48.89
CA ALA A 53 -22.09 19.91 49.35
C ALA A 53 -21.52 19.91 50.78
N GLN A 54 -22.30 19.39 51.71
CA GLN A 54 -21.92 19.13 53.10
C GLN A 54 -20.86 18.01 53.17
N THR A 55 -19.76 18.32 53.83
CA THR A 55 -18.72 17.35 54.26
C THR A 55 -19.24 16.51 55.40
N LYS A 56 -19.39 15.21 55.17
CA LYS A 56 -19.58 14.22 56.27
C LYS A 56 -18.23 13.67 56.72
N ASN A 57 -17.92 13.96 58.00
CA ASN A 57 -16.84 13.38 58.80
C ASN A 57 -16.90 11.86 58.82
N VAL A 58 -15.82 11.20 58.41
CA VAL A 58 -15.60 9.78 58.60
C VAL A 58 -14.41 9.60 59.57
N LYS A 59 -14.70 9.07 60.75
CA LYS A 59 -13.70 8.70 61.77
C LYS A 59 -12.82 7.53 61.31
N PRO A 60 -11.52 7.52 61.65
CA PRO A 60 -10.64 6.41 61.31
C PRO A 60 -10.92 5.21 62.26
N LYS A 61 -11.11 4.02 61.70
CA LYS A 61 -11.12 2.76 62.46
C LYS A 61 -9.68 2.32 62.72
N GLN A 62 -9.36 2.16 63.98
CA GLN A 62 -8.13 1.55 64.48
C GLN A 62 -8.07 0.06 64.05
N ALA A 63 -6.96 -0.32 63.41
CA ALA A 63 -6.66 -1.72 63.12
C ALA A 63 -5.97 -2.35 64.34
N SER A 64 -6.56 -3.40 64.89
CA SER A 64 -6.02 -4.21 65.98
C SER A 64 -4.91 -5.12 65.49
N VAL A 65 -3.75 -5.01 66.11
CA VAL A 65 -2.57 -5.84 65.89
C VAL A 65 -2.82 -7.20 66.55
N LYS A 66 -2.96 -8.29 65.80
CA LYS A 66 -2.91 -9.64 66.32
C LYS A 66 -1.46 -10.11 66.45
N LYS A 67 -1.04 -10.36 67.70
CA LYS A 67 0.22 -11.05 68.04
C LYS A 67 0.21 -12.46 67.43
N VAL A 68 1.19 -12.77 66.59
CA VAL A 68 1.47 -14.12 66.14
C VAL A 68 2.57 -14.71 67.00
N SER A 69 2.25 -15.78 67.69
CA SER A 69 3.16 -16.56 68.52
C SER A 69 4.14 -17.34 67.64
N ILE A 70 5.42 -17.21 67.99
CA ILE A 70 6.51 -17.99 67.42
C ILE A 70 6.52 -19.38 68.10
N LYS A 71 6.21 -20.43 67.38
CA LYS A 71 6.53 -21.80 67.75
C LYS A 71 7.80 -22.24 67.05
N THR A 72 8.86 -22.38 67.78
CA THR A 72 10.11 -23.05 67.39
C THR A 72 9.82 -24.52 67.08
N ALA A 73 10.11 -24.95 65.87
CA ALA A 73 10.17 -26.37 65.49
C ALA A 73 11.52 -26.67 64.82
N ALA A 74 12.13 -27.71 65.30
CA ALA A 74 13.51 -28.12 65.08
C ALA A 74 13.83 -28.55 63.65
N LYS A 75 15.11 -28.37 63.35
CA LYS A 75 15.88 -28.87 62.24
C LYS A 75 15.45 -30.25 61.68
N ASN A 76 15.19 -30.32 60.40
CA ASN A 76 15.52 -31.50 59.61
C ASN A 76 16.21 -31.03 58.30
N THR A 77 17.51 -31.08 58.30
CA THR A 77 18.39 -30.91 57.15
C THR A 77 18.22 -32.09 56.19
N ARG A 78 17.45 -31.90 55.11
CA ARG A 78 17.56 -32.73 53.92
C ARG A 78 18.19 -31.85 52.82
N GLN A 79 19.42 -32.19 52.48
CA GLN A 79 20.13 -31.63 51.33
C GLN A 79 19.31 -31.86 50.05
N ALA A 80 18.66 -30.83 49.54
CA ALA A 80 18.13 -30.83 48.18
C ALA A 80 19.27 -30.51 47.22
N ALA A 81 19.74 -31.51 46.48
CA ALA A 81 20.69 -31.36 45.41
C ALA A 81 20.13 -30.35 44.38
N ALA A 82 20.79 -29.22 44.25
CA ALA A 82 20.47 -28.21 43.25
C ALA A 82 20.65 -28.81 41.85
N LYS A 83 19.54 -29.12 41.14
CA LYS A 83 19.55 -29.46 39.73
C LYS A 83 19.96 -28.20 38.96
N LYS A 84 21.18 -28.17 38.40
CA LYS A 84 21.64 -27.16 37.48
C LYS A 84 20.62 -27.02 36.33
N PRO A 85 20.19 -25.81 35.96
CA PRO A 85 19.28 -25.62 34.83
C PRO A 85 19.99 -26.08 33.55
N LYS A 86 19.41 -27.05 32.84
CA LYS A 86 19.88 -27.44 31.50
C LYS A 86 19.84 -26.21 30.57
N PRO A 87 20.91 -25.94 29.81
CA PRO A 87 20.89 -24.85 28.86
C PRO A 87 19.76 -25.09 27.86
N LYS A 88 18.82 -24.12 27.80
CA LYS A 88 17.79 -24.08 26.72
C LYS A 88 18.50 -24.05 25.40
N GLN A 89 18.58 -25.16 24.70
CA GLN A 89 19.00 -25.16 23.30
C GLN A 89 18.06 -24.21 22.53
N LYS A 90 18.60 -23.08 22.07
CA LYS A 90 17.90 -22.19 21.13
C LYS A 90 17.58 -23.07 19.91
N ALA A 91 16.30 -23.37 19.71
CA ALA A 91 15.85 -24.08 18.53
C ALA A 91 16.42 -23.35 17.31
N ARG A 92 17.30 -24.03 16.59
CA ARG A 92 17.90 -23.54 15.35
C ARG A 92 16.75 -23.32 14.38
N ARG A 93 16.39 -22.07 14.15
CA ARG A 93 15.32 -21.67 13.21
C ARG A 93 15.72 -22.26 11.85
N VAL A 94 15.08 -23.35 11.47
CA VAL A 94 15.22 -23.91 10.12
C VAL A 94 14.69 -22.86 9.16
N VAL A 95 15.58 -22.11 8.54
CA VAL A 95 15.23 -21.23 7.43
C VAL A 95 14.80 -22.17 6.30
N ARG A 96 13.48 -22.34 6.12
CA ARG A 96 12.96 -22.99 4.92
C ARG A 96 13.50 -22.20 3.74
N ARG A 97 14.43 -22.77 3.01
CA ARG A 97 14.88 -22.21 1.73
C ARG A 97 13.66 -22.23 0.81
N THR A 98 13.10 -21.07 0.55
CA THR A 98 12.13 -20.90 -0.54
C THR A 98 12.87 -21.16 -1.84
N GLY A 99 12.25 -21.85 -2.80
CA GLY A 99 12.82 -22.03 -4.13
C GLY A 99 13.10 -20.68 -4.81
N PRO A 100 13.80 -20.67 -5.96
CA PRO A 100 14.02 -19.46 -6.73
C PRO A 100 12.68 -18.88 -7.24
N SER A 101 12.63 -17.56 -7.41
CA SER A 101 11.50 -16.86 -8.03
C SER A 101 11.45 -17.10 -9.54
N GLN A 102 10.35 -16.72 -10.19
CA GLN A 102 10.23 -16.80 -11.65
C GLN A 102 11.26 -15.92 -12.36
N ALA A 103 11.49 -14.71 -11.89
CA ALA A 103 12.50 -13.82 -12.45
C ALA A 103 13.92 -14.36 -12.29
N THR A 104 14.23 -14.96 -11.13
CA THR A 104 15.54 -15.62 -10.91
C THR A 104 15.73 -16.81 -11.84
N LEU A 105 14.69 -17.62 -12.07
CA LEU A 105 14.75 -18.75 -13.02
C LEU A 105 14.94 -18.28 -14.47
N ALA A 106 14.38 -17.13 -14.83
CA ALA A 106 14.53 -16.51 -16.14
C ALA A 106 15.88 -15.76 -16.30
N GLY A 107 16.75 -15.75 -15.28
CA GLY A 107 18.06 -15.08 -15.36
C GLY A 107 18.02 -13.55 -15.30
N LEU A 108 16.86 -12.93 -15.05
CA LEU A 108 16.67 -11.48 -15.14
C LEU A 108 17.53 -10.68 -14.15
N ARG A 109 18.00 -11.30 -13.07
CA ARG A 109 18.88 -10.64 -12.11
C ARG A 109 20.27 -10.34 -12.68
N GLN A 110 20.68 -11.06 -13.71
CA GLN A 110 21.98 -10.92 -14.36
C GLN A 110 21.98 -9.85 -15.46
N THR A 111 20.83 -9.25 -15.75
CA THR A 111 20.75 -8.12 -16.67
C THR A 111 21.62 -7.00 -16.14
N ASP A 112 22.57 -6.57 -16.96
CA ASP A 112 23.46 -5.46 -16.63
C ASP A 112 22.70 -4.16 -16.53
N ASP A 113 23.04 -3.33 -15.54
CA ASP A 113 22.50 -2.00 -15.37
C ASP A 113 23.54 -1.05 -14.76
N PRO A 114 23.53 0.24 -15.14
CA PRO A 114 24.53 1.21 -14.67
C PRO A 114 24.56 1.41 -13.15
N LEU A 115 23.42 1.17 -12.49
CA LEU A 115 23.27 1.35 -11.04
C LEU A 115 23.58 0.09 -10.24
N GLN A 116 23.88 -1.01 -10.90
CA GLN A 116 24.20 -2.32 -10.29
C GLN A 116 23.15 -2.79 -9.27
N LEU A 117 21.86 -2.60 -9.61
CA LEU A 117 20.74 -2.94 -8.74
C LEU A 117 20.62 -4.45 -8.55
N GLY A 118 20.44 -4.88 -7.31
CA GLY A 118 20.33 -6.29 -6.97
C GLY A 118 18.96 -6.92 -7.26
N SER A 119 17.92 -6.14 -7.54
CA SER A 119 16.60 -6.60 -7.97
C SER A 119 16.63 -7.04 -9.44
N SER A 120 15.81 -8.04 -9.78
CA SER A 120 15.68 -8.52 -11.17
C SER A 120 15.02 -7.49 -12.09
N VAL A 121 14.12 -6.69 -11.52
CA VAL A 121 13.41 -5.58 -12.21
C VAL A 121 13.54 -4.34 -11.37
N ALA A 122 13.86 -3.22 -12.02
CA ALA A 122 13.86 -1.89 -11.42
C ALA A 122 13.31 -0.87 -12.43
N TYR A 123 12.52 0.05 -11.95
CA TYR A 123 11.91 1.09 -12.75
C TYR A 123 11.68 2.34 -11.91
N ALA A 124 12.03 3.49 -12.45
CA ALA A 124 11.68 4.78 -11.87
C ALA A 124 11.17 5.71 -12.96
N MET A 125 10.11 6.45 -12.68
CA MET A 125 9.55 7.46 -13.56
C MET A 125 9.16 8.70 -12.77
N ASP A 126 9.24 9.83 -13.41
CA ASP A 126 8.61 11.06 -12.96
C ASP A 126 7.09 10.94 -13.15
N GLN A 127 6.34 11.12 -12.07
CA GLN A 127 4.89 10.94 -12.08
C GLN A 127 4.16 12.01 -12.89
N ASP A 128 4.72 13.21 -12.97
CA ASP A 128 4.08 14.36 -13.59
C ASP A 128 4.32 14.42 -15.08
N THR A 129 5.55 14.10 -15.50
CA THR A 129 5.95 14.17 -16.92
C THR A 129 5.83 12.82 -17.62
N GLY A 130 5.85 11.70 -16.87
CA GLY A 130 5.94 10.36 -17.42
C GLY A 130 7.35 9.97 -17.89
N GLU A 131 8.36 10.83 -17.69
CA GLU A 131 9.75 10.57 -18.05
C GLU A 131 10.27 9.33 -17.31
N GLU A 132 10.86 8.39 -18.05
CA GLU A 132 11.49 7.19 -17.51
C GLU A 132 12.94 7.47 -17.14
N LEU A 133 13.28 7.33 -15.87
CA LEU A 133 14.57 7.70 -15.29
C LEU A 133 15.46 6.49 -15.02
N VAL A 134 14.87 5.35 -14.66
CA VAL A 134 15.58 4.09 -14.47
C VAL A 134 14.78 2.97 -15.10
N VAL A 135 15.41 2.16 -15.96
CA VAL A 135 14.76 1.06 -16.67
C VAL A 135 15.66 -0.18 -16.64
N LYS A 136 15.21 -1.22 -15.92
CA LYS A 136 15.82 -2.56 -15.92
C LYS A 136 14.70 -3.59 -15.99
N ASN A 137 14.60 -4.31 -17.10
CA ASN A 137 13.58 -5.35 -17.34
C ASN A 137 12.12 -4.87 -17.09
N ALA A 138 11.81 -3.60 -17.35
CA ALA A 138 10.57 -2.97 -16.92
C ALA A 138 9.29 -3.52 -17.60
N ASP A 139 9.42 -4.21 -18.74
CA ASP A 139 8.33 -4.79 -19.53
C ASP A 139 8.07 -6.27 -19.25
N VAL A 140 8.88 -6.88 -18.37
CA VAL A 140 8.72 -8.31 -18.08
C VAL A 140 7.53 -8.53 -17.14
N GLU A 141 6.61 -9.38 -17.55
CA GLU A 141 5.46 -9.78 -16.74
C GLU A 141 5.90 -10.74 -15.64
N LEU A 142 5.69 -10.35 -14.39
CA LEU A 142 6.07 -11.12 -13.21
C LEU A 142 4.91 -11.15 -12.20
N PRO A 143 4.82 -12.22 -11.37
CA PRO A 143 3.96 -12.20 -10.22
C PRO A 143 4.35 -11.05 -9.27
N ILE A 144 3.36 -10.28 -8.82
CA ILE A 144 3.58 -9.04 -8.06
C ILE A 144 3.27 -9.17 -6.57
N ALA A 145 2.85 -10.35 -6.14
CA ALA A 145 2.47 -10.62 -4.75
C ALA A 145 1.51 -9.53 -4.21
N SER A 146 1.70 -9.09 -2.97
CA SER A 146 0.81 -8.13 -2.31
C SER A 146 0.84 -6.70 -2.86
N VAL A 147 1.62 -6.39 -3.90
CA VAL A 147 1.48 -5.12 -4.64
C VAL A 147 0.08 -5.04 -5.25
N THR A 148 -0.53 -6.17 -5.61
CA THR A 148 -1.95 -6.34 -5.99
C THR A 148 -2.91 -5.52 -5.12
N LYS A 149 -2.62 -5.35 -3.83
CA LYS A 149 -3.53 -4.64 -2.90
C LYS A 149 -3.67 -3.14 -3.20
N LEU A 150 -2.80 -2.57 -4.02
CA LEU A 150 -3.03 -1.22 -4.55
C LEU A 150 -4.22 -1.20 -5.51
N MET A 151 -4.33 -2.18 -6.42
CA MET A 151 -5.51 -2.31 -7.27
C MET A 151 -6.78 -2.61 -6.46
N THR A 152 -6.66 -3.44 -5.40
CA THR A 152 -7.77 -3.66 -4.45
C THR A 152 -8.21 -2.36 -3.80
N ALA A 153 -7.26 -1.51 -3.40
CA ALA A 153 -7.55 -0.21 -2.80
C ALA A 153 -8.20 0.76 -3.80
N LEU A 154 -7.69 0.81 -5.04
CA LEU A 154 -8.23 1.64 -6.10
C LEU A 154 -9.70 1.31 -6.38
N VAL A 155 -10.03 0.04 -6.55
CA VAL A 155 -11.43 -0.39 -6.77
C VAL A 155 -12.36 -0.01 -5.61
N ILE A 156 -11.88 -0.09 -4.36
CA ILE A 156 -12.66 0.34 -3.19
C ILE A 156 -12.83 1.86 -3.17
N ALA A 157 -11.78 2.63 -3.41
CA ALA A 157 -11.80 4.09 -3.37
C ALA A 157 -12.69 4.70 -4.49
N GLU A 158 -12.75 4.04 -5.66
CA GLU A 158 -13.56 4.47 -6.80
C GLU A 158 -15.00 3.92 -6.78
N SER A 159 -15.39 3.18 -5.74
CA SER A 159 -16.74 2.62 -5.61
C SER A 159 -17.57 3.37 -4.57
N ASP A 160 -18.91 3.36 -4.75
CA ASP A 160 -19.87 3.99 -3.84
C ASP A 160 -20.08 3.17 -2.55
N VAL A 161 -19.04 2.49 -2.04
CA VAL A 161 -19.14 1.73 -0.80
C VAL A 161 -18.84 2.62 0.40
N ASP A 162 -19.68 2.55 1.42
CA ASP A 162 -19.50 3.28 2.67
C ASP A 162 -18.24 2.78 3.41
N LEU A 163 -17.27 3.67 3.61
CA LEU A 163 -16.01 3.38 4.29
C LEU A 163 -16.19 3.21 5.81
N ASP A 164 -17.24 3.76 6.39
CA ASP A 164 -17.60 3.63 7.81
C ASP A 164 -18.40 2.35 8.10
N GLU A 165 -18.89 1.67 7.07
CA GLU A 165 -19.59 0.40 7.20
C GLU A 165 -18.73 -0.62 7.95
N LYS A 166 -19.34 -1.24 9.00
CA LYS A 166 -18.68 -2.27 9.80
C LYS A 166 -18.76 -3.66 9.17
N VAL A 167 -17.72 -4.06 8.51
CA VAL A 167 -17.56 -5.37 7.90
C VAL A 167 -17.13 -6.41 8.95
N ARG A 168 -17.80 -7.56 8.99
CA ARG A 168 -17.42 -8.70 9.82
C ARG A 168 -16.45 -9.59 9.07
N ILE A 169 -15.32 -9.91 9.68
CA ILE A 169 -14.39 -10.95 9.19
C ILE A 169 -15.06 -12.31 9.36
N THR A 170 -15.12 -13.09 8.29
CA THR A 170 -15.72 -14.43 8.25
C THR A 170 -14.68 -15.52 7.97
N ARG A 171 -15.10 -16.78 7.94
CA ARG A 171 -14.24 -17.90 7.51
C ARG A 171 -13.93 -17.83 6.02
N GLU A 172 -14.79 -17.20 5.24
CA GLU A 172 -14.60 -17.01 3.78
C GLU A 172 -13.43 -16.06 3.47
N ASP A 173 -13.05 -15.19 4.43
CA ASP A 173 -11.89 -14.30 4.31
C ASP A 173 -10.57 -15.01 4.65
N TYR A 174 -10.63 -16.29 4.98
CA TYR A 174 -9.43 -17.08 5.18
C TYR A 174 -8.75 -17.33 3.83
N VAL A 175 -7.49 -16.94 3.77
CA VAL A 175 -6.60 -17.21 2.63
C VAL A 175 -5.39 -18.00 3.11
N ARG A 176 -5.01 -19.03 2.35
CA ARG A 176 -3.86 -19.86 2.68
C ARG A 176 -2.58 -19.04 2.49
N SER A 177 -1.94 -18.69 3.58
CA SER A 177 -0.73 -17.84 3.58
C SER A 177 0.21 -18.29 4.68
N THR A 178 1.52 -18.10 4.48
CA THR A 178 2.55 -18.30 5.51
C THR A 178 2.57 -17.16 6.53
N ALA A 179 1.98 -16.01 6.20
CA ALA A 179 1.87 -14.87 7.11
C ALA A 179 0.72 -15.06 8.10
N HIS A 180 1.01 -14.92 9.38
CA HIS A 180 -0.02 -14.92 10.43
C HIS A 180 -0.87 -13.65 10.34
N SER A 181 -2.18 -13.83 10.20
CA SER A 181 -3.12 -12.72 10.25
C SER A 181 -3.51 -12.40 11.69
N LYS A 182 -3.39 -11.13 12.07
CA LYS A 182 -3.93 -10.62 13.35
C LYS A 182 -5.45 -10.44 13.34
N LEU A 183 -6.06 -10.41 12.14
CA LEU A 183 -7.51 -10.37 11.98
C LEU A 183 -8.06 -11.81 12.03
N ILE A 184 -8.99 -12.07 12.93
CA ILE A 184 -9.61 -13.39 13.09
C ILE A 184 -11.12 -13.32 12.83
N SER A 185 -11.73 -14.46 12.50
CA SER A 185 -13.18 -14.56 12.29
C SER A 185 -13.96 -14.05 13.51
N GLY A 186 -15.02 -13.29 13.24
CA GLY A 186 -15.86 -12.64 14.24
C GLY A 186 -15.52 -11.19 14.55
N MET A 187 -14.32 -10.72 14.21
CA MET A 187 -13.94 -9.31 14.32
C MET A 187 -14.79 -8.45 13.39
N ARG A 188 -15.10 -7.22 13.84
CA ARG A 188 -15.79 -6.20 13.02
C ARG A 188 -14.91 -4.98 12.93
N LEU A 189 -14.65 -4.51 11.72
CA LEU A 189 -13.86 -3.34 11.41
C LEU A 189 -14.62 -2.48 10.40
N THR A 190 -14.41 -1.16 10.41
CA THR A 190 -14.86 -0.31 9.32
C THR A 190 -14.15 -0.72 8.02
N ARG A 191 -14.76 -0.43 6.89
CA ARG A 191 -14.16 -0.68 5.57
C ARG A 191 -12.86 0.11 5.42
N GLU A 192 -12.82 1.35 5.91
CA GLU A 192 -11.60 2.17 6.03
C GLU A 192 -10.50 1.46 6.82
N SER A 193 -10.83 0.92 7.99
CA SER A 193 -9.88 0.15 8.82
C SER A 193 -9.36 -1.10 8.12
N LEU A 194 -10.19 -1.76 7.30
CA LEU A 194 -9.76 -2.89 6.48
C LEU A 194 -8.81 -2.42 5.36
N LEU A 195 -9.11 -1.30 4.70
CA LEU A 195 -8.22 -0.69 3.70
C LEU A 195 -6.85 -0.37 4.31
N LYS A 196 -6.83 0.29 5.46
CA LYS A 196 -5.61 0.58 6.23
C LYS A 196 -4.84 -0.69 6.60
N ALA A 197 -5.52 -1.73 7.08
CA ALA A 197 -4.88 -3.02 7.40
C ALA A 197 -4.31 -3.72 6.16
N ALA A 198 -4.99 -3.66 5.01
CA ALA A 198 -4.55 -4.25 3.75
C ALA A 198 -3.30 -3.56 3.19
N LEU A 199 -3.24 -2.23 3.22
CA LEU A 199 -2.15 -1.46 2.64
C LEU A 199 -0.93 -1.39 3.57
N MET A 200 -1.11 -0.95 4.81
CA MET A 200 -0.03 -0.75 5.78
C MET A 200 0.63 -2.06 6.18
N SER A 201 -0.15 -3.02 6.69
CA SER A 201 0.37 -4.29 7.23
C SER A 201 0.24 -5.48 6.28
N SER A 202 -0.22 -5.23 5.05
CA SER A 202 -0.43 -6.27 4.03
C SER A 202 -1.38 -7.39 4.47
N ALA A 203 -2.42 -7.07 5.26
CA ALA A 203 -3.35 -8.05 5.83
C ALA A 203 -4.22 -8.70 4.74
N ASN A 204 -3.92 -9.94 4.38
CA ASN A 204 -4.64 -10.67 3.32
C ASN A 204 -6.13 -10.84 3.62
N ARG A 205 -6.50 -11.09 4.90
CA ARG A 205 -7.92 -11.22 5.29
C ARG A 205 -8.68 -9.92 5.14
N ALA A 206 -8.01 -8.77 5.30
CA ALA A 206 -8.63 -7.47 5.06
C ALA A 206 -8.96 -7.30 3.58
N ALA A 207 -8.01 -7.55 2.67
CA ALA A 207 -8.24 -7.49 1.24
C ALA A 207 -9.34 -8.48 0.78
N ALA A 208 -9.34 -9.71 1.33
CA ALA A 208 -10.37 -10.69 1.04
C ALA A 208 -11.76 -10.25 1.51
N ALA A 209 -11.87 -9.63 2.70
CA ALA A 209 -13.14 -9.12 3.23
C ALA A 209 -13.66 -7.93 2.42
N LEU A 210 -12.78 -7.01 2.00
CA LEU A 210 -13.13 -5.90 1.11
C LEU A 210 -13.75 -6.42 -0.19
N ALA A 211 -13.11 -7.38 -0.84
CA ALA A 211 -13.61 -7.96 -2.08
C ALA A 211 -14.90 -8.78 -1.89
N ARG A 212 -15.04 -9.52 -0.78
CA ARG A 212 -16.25 -10.31 -0.50
C ARG A 212 -17.47 -9.41 -0.28
N THR A 213 -17.29 -8.26 0.37
CA THR A 213 -18.39 -7.33 0.70
C THR A 213 -18.58 -6.23 -0.33
N TYR A 214 -17.92 -6.33 -1.46
CA TYR A 214 -18.16 -5.48 -2.63
C TYR A 214 -19.51 -5.86 -3.29
N PRO A 215 -20.25 -4.93 -3.90
CA PRO A 215 -21.45 -5.23 -4.67
C PRO A 215 -21.18 -6.32 -5.74
N GLY A 216 -21.96 -7.40 -5.73
CA GLY A 216 -21.72 -8.57 -6.59
C GLY A 216 -20.63 -9.53 -6.09
N GLY A 217 -20.01 -9.24 -4.94
CA GLY A 217 -19.06 -10.12 -4.25
C GLY A 217 -17.69 -10.23 -4.94
N ARG A 218 -16.90 -11.21 -4.50
CA ARG A 218 -15.49 -11.36 -4.93
C ARG A 218 -15.34 -11.51 -6.46
N LYS A 219 -16.27 -12.18 -7.13
CA LYS A 219 -16.19 -12.37 -8.60
C LYS A 219 -16.32 -11.04 -9.34
N ALA A 220 -17.31 -10.22 -8.96
CA ALA A 220 -17.51 -8.90 -9.51
C ALA A 220 -16.33 -7.97 -9.18
N PHE A 221 -15.80 -8.07 -7.96
CA PHE A 221 -14.63 -7.31 -7.54
C PHE A 221 -13.40 -7.59 -8.41
N VAL A 222 -13.07 -8.86 -8.64
CA VAL A 222 -11.93 -9.25 -9.49
C VAL A 222 -12.15 -8.83 -10.94
N ALA A 223 -13.37 -8.94 -11.45
CA ALA A 223 -13.70 -8.42 -12.78
C ALA A 223 -13.44 -6.90 -12.86
N LYS A 224 -13.86 -6.15 -11.83
CA LYS A 224 -13.62 -4.70 -11.74
C LYS A 224 -12.13 -4.35 -11.63
N MET A 225 -11.31 -5.15 -10.94
CA MET A 225 -9.86 -4.97 -10.91
C MET A 225 -9.25 -5.01 -12.32
N ASN A 226 -9.65 -5.98 -13.16
CA ASN A 226 -9.14 -6.11 -14.51
C ASN A 226 -9.72 -5.05 -15.47
N GLU A 227 -11.01 -4.71 -15.31
CA GLU A 227 -11.63 -3.58 -16.03
C GLU A 227 -10.85 -2.28 -15.75
N ARG A 228 -10.56 -2.03 -14.47
CA ARG A 228 -9.84 -0.83 -14.06
C ARG A 228 -8.39 -0.84 -14.54
N ALA A 229 -7.73 -1.99 -14.52
CA ALA A 229 -6.39 -2.15 -15.08
C ALA A 229 -6.36 -1.75 -16.56
N ALA A 230 -7.29 -2.26 -17.35
CA ALA A 230 -7.41 -1.89 -18.76
C ALA A 230 -7.67 -0.38 -18.93
N ALA A 231 -8.57 0.20 -18.13
CA ALA A 231 -8.94 1.62 -18.20
C ALA A 231 -7.77 2.58 -17.90
N ILE A 232 -6.80 2.17 -17.06
CA ILE A 232 -5.59 2.96 -16.78
C ILE A 232 -4.40 2.54 -17.65
N GLY A 233 -4.62 1.73 -18.68
CA GLY A 233 -3.61 1.33 -19.65
C GLY A 233 -2.61 0.29 -19.16
N MET A 234 -2.96 -0.53 -18.14
CA MET A 234 -2.13 -1.66 -17.66
C MET A 234 -2.34 -2.89 -18.56
N THR A 235 -1.86 -2.82 -19.78
CA THR A 235 -2.14 -3.83 -20.83
C THR A 235 -1.42 -5.16 -20.60
N ASN A 236 -0.37 -5.17 -19.80
CA ASN A 236 0.43 -6.36 -19.46
C ASN A 236 0.20 -6.80 -17.99
N SER A 237 -1.04 -6.64 -17.51
CA SER A 237 -1.38 -6.94 -16.11
C SER A 237 -2.67 -7.73 -16.02
N PHE A 238 -2.71 -8.66 -15.07
CA PHE A 238 -3.90 -9.44 -14.79
C PHE A 238 -4.05 -9.71 -13.29
N PHE A 239 -5.28 -9.63 -12.80
CA PHE A 239 -5.64 -9.86 -11.41
C PHE A 239 -6.58 -11.07 -11.30
N ALA A 240 -6.15 -12.10 -10.60
CA ALA A 240 -6.93 -13.32 -10.32
C ALA A 240 -7.57 -13.30 -8.93
N ASP A 241 -6.98 -12.52 -7.99
CA ASP A 241 -7.47 -12.39 -6.63
C ASP A 241 -7.14 -11.00 -6.04
N PRO A 242 -7.82 -10.57 -4.95
CA PRO A 242 -7.59 -9.25 -4.36
C PRO A 242 -6.36 -9.19 -3.43
N THR A 243 -5.66 -10.29 -3.19
CA THR A 243 -4.60 -10.37 -2.17
C THR A 243 -3.18 -10.42 -2.75
N GLY A 244 -3.04 -10.93 -3.98
CA GLY A 244 -1.77 -11.23 -4.63
C GLY A 244 -1.12 -12.53 -4.14
N LEU A 245 -1.91 -13.45 -3.56
CA LEU A 245 -1.43 -14.79 -3.20
C LEU A 245 -1.57 -15.79 -4.35
N ASP A 246 -2.44 -15.53 -5.28
CA ASP A 246 -2.51 -16.26 -6.54
C ASP A 246 -1.41 -15.75 -7.47
N ASN A 247 -0.51 -16.63 -7.90
CA ASN A 247 0.62 -16.26 -8.76
C ASN A 247 0.18 -15.85 -10.18
N ARG A 248 -1.10 -16.02 -10.53
CA ARG A 248 -1.68 -15.47 -11.76
C ARG A 248 -1.87 -13.95 -11.70
N ASN A 249 -1.79 -13.34 -10.52
CA ASN A 249 -1.66 -11.89 -10.42
C ASN A 249 -0.27 -11.50 -10.91
N HIS A 250 -0.20 -10.94 -12.10
CA HIS A 250 1.06 -10.49 -12.72
C HIS A 250 0.92 -9.07 -13.25
N SER A 251 2.05 -8.43 -13.43
CA SER A 251 2.16 -7.09 -13.99
C SER A 251 3.60 -6.83 -14.45
N THR A 252 3.79 -5.76 -15.18
CA THR A 252 5.10 -5.18 -15.50
C THR A 252 5.42 -4.02 -14.57
N ALA A 253 6.68 -3.61 -14.47
CA ALA A 253 7.04 -2.44 -13.67
C ALA A 253 6.46 -1.14 -14.25
N ARG A 254 6.36 -1.00 -15.58
CA ARG A 254 5.70 0.12 -16.25
C ARG A 254 4.21 0.22 -15.88
N ASP A 255 3.49 -0.90 -15.93
CA ASP A 255 2.08 -0.91 -15.56
C ASP A 255 1.88 -0.61 -14.07
N LEU A 256 2.78 -1.09 -13.20
CA LEU A 256 2.75 -0.73 -11.78
C LEU A 256 2.99 0.77 -11.57
N GLY A 257 3.80 1.42 -12.42
CA GLY A 257 3.96 2.87 -12.43
C GLY A 257 2.61 3.59 -12.66
N LYS A 258 1.84 3.15 -13.65
CA LYS A 258 0.49 3.69 -13.94
C LYS A 258 -0.48 3.46 -12.76
N LEU A 259 -0.42 2.27 -12.15
CA LEU A 259 -1.24 1.97 -10.97
C LEU A 259 -0.90 2.90 -9.79
N VAL A 260 0.39 3.15 -9.54
CA VAL A 260 0.82 4.05 -8.45
C VAL A 260 0.35 5.47 -8.71
N ALA A 261 0.45 5.97 -9.95
CA ALA A 261 -0.05 7.29 -10.33
C ALA A 261 -1.58 7.39 -10.12
N ALA A 262 -2.34 6.34 -10.48
CA ALA A 262 -3.79 6.31 -10.27
C ALA A 262 -4.17 6.31 -8.79
N VAL A 263 -3.57 5.44 -7.95
CA VAL A 263 -3.90 5.38 -6.52
C VAL A 263 -3.45 6.62 -5.75
N TYR A 264 -2.45 7.35 -6.26
CA TYR A 264 -1.97 8.58 -5.63
C TYR A 264 -3.04 9.70 -5.63
N GLN A 265 -4.02 9.65 -6.51
CA GLN A 265 -5.11 10.64 -6.54
C GLN A 265 -6.05 10.51 -5.34
N HIS A 266 -6.06 9.38 -4.63
CA HIS A 266 -6.97 9.06 -3.53
C HIS A 266 -6.31 9.29 -2.16
N GLN A 267 -6.79 10.28 -1.40
CA GLN A 267 -6.22 10.65 -0.09
C GLN A 267 -6.29 9.47 0.90
N GLU A 268 -7.40 8.76 0.94
CA GLU A 268 -7.61 7.61 1.82
C GLU A 268 -6.60 6.47 1.54
N ILE A 269 -6.14 6.31 0.29
CA ILE A 269 -5.10 5.34 -0.07
C ILE A 269 -3.73 5.83 0.39
N ARG A 270 -3.42 7.12 0.20
CA ARG A 270 -2.18 7.72 0.68
C ARG A 270 -2.06 7.54 2.20
N ASP A 271 -3.07 7.93 2.95
CA ASP A 271 -3.10 7.84 4.42
C ASP A 271 -2.99 6.38 4.90
N ALA A 272 -3.73 5.48 4.26
CA ALA A 272 -3.71 4.06 4.61
C ALA A 272 -2.35 3.41 4.33
N SER A 273 -1.69 3.75 3.19
CA SER A 273 -0.43 3.11 2.79
C SER A 273 0.76 3.63 3.57
N THR A 274 0.77 4.90 3.98
CA THR A 274 1.90 5.56 4.64
C THR A 274 1.83 5.53 6.17
N THR A 275 0.74 5.05 6.75
CA THR A 275 0.62 4.87 8.20
C THR A 275 1.68 3.91 8.72
N SER A 276 2.54 4.36 9.64
CA SER A 276 3.62 3.56 10.23
C SER A 276 3.11 2.53 11.22
N MET A 277 2.23 2.94 12.13
CA MET A 277 1.57 2.10 13.12
C MET A 277 0.12 2.54 13.33
N ALA A 278 -0.77 1.59 13.53
CA ALA A 278 -2.18 1.86 13.86
C ALA A 278 -2.69 0.89 14.91
N ARG A 279 -3.54 1.42 15.80
CA ARG A 279 -4.35 0.65 16.74
C ARG A 279 -5.78 0.61 16.22
N ILE A 280 -6.19 -0.52 15.68
CA ILE A 280 -7.47 -0.70 15.01
C ILE A 280 -8.45 -1.38 15.96
N SER A 281 -9.63 -0.78 16.16
CA SER A 281 -10.74 -1.39 16.88
C SER A 281 -11.36 -2.52 16.05
N THR A 282 -11.60 -3.67 16.69
CA THR A 282 -12.23 -4.83 16.05
C THR A 282 -13.56 -5.21 16.73
N GLY A 283 -14.18 -4.24 17.38
CA GLY A 283 -15.38 -4.36 18.19
C GLY A 283 -15.06 -4.68 19.65
N ARG A 284 -14.59 -5.88 19.96
CA ARG A 284 -14.28 -6.31 21.35
C ARG A 284 -12.82 -6.12 21.74
N ARG A 285 -11.92 -5.97 20.79
CA ARG A 285 -10.47 -5.89 20.99
C ARG A 285 -9.87 -4.79 20.14
N GLN A 286 -8.66 -4.40 20.51
CA GLN A 286 -7.81 -3.57 19.67
C GLN A 286 -6.66 -4.42 19.12
N VAL A 287 -6.29 -4.19 17.86
CA VAL A 287 -5.18 -4.86 17.19
C VAL A 287 -4.16 -3.82 16.77
N ASN A 288 -2.92 -3.98 17.24
CA ASN A 288 -1.82 -3.13 16.80
C ASN A 288 -1.24 -3.68 15.50
N LEU A 289 -1.25 -2.86 14.46
CA LEU A 289 -0.64 -3.14 13.16
C LEU A 289 0.54 -2.20 12.95
N ALA A 290 1.51 -2.62 12.15
CA ALA A 290 2.67 -1.83 11.75
C ALA A 290 2.93 -2.01 10.26
N THR A 291 3.55 -1.01 9.66
CA THR A 291 3.96 -1.05 8.26
C THR A 291 4.95 -2.18 7.99
N THR A 292 4.91 -2.69 6.77
CA THR A 292 5.88 -3.67 6.26
C THR A 292 7.06 -3.02 5.54
N ASN A 293 6.99 -1.71 5.31
CA ASN A 293 8.05 -0.94 4.67
C ASN A 293 8.85 -0.13 5.70
N ARG A 294 10.16 -0.43 5.81
CA ARG A 294 11.05 0.25 6.74
C ARG A 294 11.41 1.68 6.34
N LEU A 295 11.17 2.06 5.07
CA LEU A 295 11.39 3.43 4.61
C LEU A 295 10.34 4.41 5.19
N ILE A 296 9.17 3.89 5.62
CA ILE A 296 8.20 4.68 6.38
C ILE A 296 8.76 4.93 7.78
N GLY A 297 9.08 6.13 8.10
CA GLY A 297 9.73 6.54 9.36
C GLY A 297 11.18 6.96 9.19
N ASP A 298 11.74 6.82 8.01
CA ASP A 298 13.00 7.46 7.64
C ASP A 298 12.69 8.92 7.26
N PRO A 299 13.19 9.93 8.01
CA PRO A 299 12.84 11.32 7.80
C PRO A 299 13.34 11.89 6.47
N SER A 300 14.27 11.21 5.80
CA SER A 300 14.74 11.59 4.48
C SER A 300 13.74 11.27 3.36
N TRP A 301 12.68 10.51 3.65
CA TRP A 301 11.69 10.08 2.68
C TRP A 301 10.34 10.78 2.87
N ARG A 302 9.82 11.42 1.83
CA ARG A 302 8.44 11.94 1.76
C ARG A 302 7.61 11.02 0.89
N ILE A 303 7.21 9.89 1.47
CA ILE A 303 6.46 8.83 0.77
C ILE A 303 4.98 9.17 0.75
N GLY A 304 4.39 9.26 -0.43
CA GLY A 304 2.94 9.42 -0.64
C GLY A 304 2.21 8.09 -0.83
N ILE A 305 2.83 7.11 -1.50
CA ILE A 305 2.30 5.75 -1.68
C ILE A 305 3.40 4.73 -1.44
N GLN A 306 3.06 3.60 -0.82
CA GLN A 306 3.93 2.44 -0.78
C GLN A 306 3.17 1.12 -0.72
N LYS A 307 3.78 0.07 -1.24
CA LYS A 307 3.35 -1.30 -1.00
C LYS A 307 4.49 -2.28 -1.16
N THR A 308 4.62 -3.20 -0.21
CA THR A 308 5.55 -4.32 -0.30
C THR A 308 4.82 -5.61 -0.65
N GLY A 309 5.51 -6.52 -1.34
CA GLY A 309 5.04 -7.85 -1.68
C GLY A 309 6.07 -8.94 -1.44
N PHE A 310 5.60 -10.15 -1.17
CA PHE A 310 6.44 -11.36 -1.15
C PHE A 310 5.59 -12.61 -1.36
N THR A 311 5.94 -13.38 -2.36
CA THR A 311 5.65 -14.82 -2.49
C THR A 311 6.92 -15.50 -2.99
N THR A 312 6.98 -16.84 -2.95
CA THR A 312 8.13 -17.56 -3.52
C THR A 312 8.27 -17.28 -5.01
N ALA A 313 7.17 -17.23 -5.75
CA ALA A 313 7.18 -17.00 -7.19
C ALA A 313 7.58 -15.56 -7.56
N ALA A 314 7.10 -14.57 -6.81
CA ALA A 314 7.35 -13.15 -7.08
C ALA A 314 8.72 -12.65 -6.57
N GLY A 315 9.33 -13.36 -5.61
CA GLY A 315 10.44 -12.77 -4.85
C GLY A 315 9.94 -11.58 -3.98
N ARG A 316 10.83 -10.67 -3.62
CA ARG A 316 10.47 -9.48 -2.84
C ARG A 316 10.22 -8.30 -3.75
N CYS A 317 9.03 -7.74 -3.65
CA CYS A 317 8.58 -6.61 -4.45
C CYS A 317 8.35 -5.38 -3.56
N MET A 318 8.52 -4.20 -4.12
CA MET A 318 8.14 -2.93 -3.52
C MET A 318 7.82 -1.91 -4.60
N VAL A 319 6.79 -1.13 -4.36
CA VAL A 319 6.54 0.13 -5.06
C VAL A 319 6.52 1.26 -4.04
N VAL A 320 7.03 2.40 -4.45
CA VAL A 320 7.06 3.65 -3.65
C VAL A 320 6.82 4.82 -4.59
N GLN A 321 5.91 5.71 -4.20
CA GLN A 321 5.87 7.07 -4.70
C GLN A 321 6.45 7.98 -3.62
N SER A 322 7.35 8.88 -3.99
CA SER A 322 7.99 9.82 -3.05
C SER A 322 8.42 11.09 -3.77
N ASP A 323 8.38 12.21 -3.04
CA ASP A 323 8.97 13.44 -3.53
C ASP A 323 10.51 13.36 -3.40
N VAL A 324 11.20 13.79 -4.47
CA VAL A 324 12.67 13.87 -4.56
C VAL A 324 13.03 15.19 -5.24
N GLY A 325 13.56 16.14 -4.48
CA GLY A 325 13.67 17.51 -4.97
C GLY A 325 12.29 18.08 -5.33
N GLU A 326 12.14 18.55 -6.56
CA GLU A 326 10.88 19.05 -7.10
C GLU A 326 10.07 18.00 -7.88
N ARG A 327 10.63 16.80 -8.06
CA ARG A 327 10.00 15.71 -8.81
C ARG A 327 9.19 14.79 -7.90
N ARG A 328 8.07 14.29 -8.39
CA ARG A 328 7.30 13.21 -7.79
C ARG A 328 7.68 11.89 -8.46
N LEU A 329 8.47 11.07 -7.78
CA LEU A 329 8.97 9.83 -8.35
C LEU A 329 8.08 8.64 -8.01
N VAL A 330 7.78 7.83 -9.01
CA VAL A 330 7.30 6.46 -8.82
C VAL A 330 8.46 5.51 -9.04
N MET A 331 8.73 4.66 -8.05
CA MET A 331 9.80 3.66 -8.10
C MET A 331 9.24 2.26 -7.86
N VAL A 332 9.69 1.30 -8.66
CA VAL A 332 9.27 -0.11 -8.62
C VAL A 332 10.51 -0.99 -8.59
N VAL A 333 10.56 -1.95 -7.65
CA VAL A 333 11.49 -3.06 -7.71
C VAL A 333 10.75 -4.40 -7.55
N LEU A 334 11.08 -5.37 -8.40
CA LEU A 334 10.54 -6.72 -8.33
C LEU A 334 11.67 -7.73 -8.19
N ASP A 335 11.41 -8.81 -7.47
CA ASP A 335 12.33 -9.91 -7.20
C ASP A 335 13.66 -9.46 -6.60
N SER A 336 13.66 -8.63 -5.57
CA SER A 336 14.87 -8.38 -4.78
C SER A 336 15.26 -9.64 -3.97
N PRO A 337 16.56 -9.93 -3.80
CA PRO A 337 17.03 -11.15 -3.13
C PRO A 337 16.68 -11.18 -1.63
N ASN A 338 16.64 -10.02 -0.99
CA ASN A 338 16.31 -9.87 0.43
C ASN A 338 15.70 -8.49 0.74
N ASN A 339 15.24 -8.29 1.98
CA ASN A 339 14.60 -7.02 2.36
C ASN A 339 15.57 -5.83 2.47
N ALA A 340 16.86 -6.09 2.74
CA ALA A 340 17.87 -5.04 2.77
C ALA A 340 18.11 -4.54 1.34
N GLN A 341 18.43 -5.45 0.42
CA GLN A 341 18.66 -5.11 -0.98
C GLN A 341 17.48 -4.37 -1.61
N ARG A 342 16.23 -4.81 -1.31
CA ARG A 342 15.01 -4.13 -1.78
C ARG A 342 14.95 -2.66 -1.34
N ALA A 343 15.38 -2.36 -0.11
CA ALA A 343 15.42 -0.99 0.39
C ALA A 343 16.64 -0.23 -0.16
N ASP A 344 17.76 -0.91 -0.34
CA ASP A 344 18.97 -0.32 -0.87
C ASP A 344 18.81 0.04 -2.35
N ASP A 345 18.18 -0.81 -3.16
CA ASP A 345 17.86 -0.50 -4.56
C ASP A 345 16.98 0.77 -4.67
N MET A 346 15.97 0.91 -3.78
CA MET A 346 15.15 2.12 -3.73
C MET A 346 15.98 3.38 -3.38
N ARG A 347 16.93 3.27 -2.44
CA ARG A 347 17.82 4.37 -2.09
C ARG A 347 18.75 4.75 -3.23
N THR A 348 19.31 3.75 -3.91
CA THR A 348 20.19 3.95 -5.07
C THR A 348 19.46 4.66 -6.20
N MET A 349 18.26 4.21 -6.59
CA MET A 349 17.47 4.89 -7.62
C MET A 349 17.12 6.33 -7.22
N ARG A 350 16.70 6.55 -5.97
CA ARG A 350 16.41 7.88 -5.47
C ARG A 350 17.63 8.80 -5.51
N ALA A 351 18.80 8.32 -5.05
CA ALA A 351 20.03 9.08 -5.04
C ALA A 351 20.49 9.44 -6.46
N TYR A 352 20.35 8.51 -7.40
CA TYR A 352 20.65 8.75 -8.80
C TYR A 352 19.80 9.89 -9.37
N VAL A 353 18.48 9.84 -9.20
CA VAL A 353 17.60 10.91 -9.69
C VAL A 353 17.85 12.24 -8.99
N GLN A 354 18.19 12.23 -7.70
CA GLN A 354 18.56 13.44 -6.97
C GLN A 354 19.81 14.08 -7.58
N SER A 355 20.86 13.29 -7.88
CA SER A 355 22.11 13.81 -8.46
C SER A 355 21.91 14.36 -9.87
N GLU A 356 21.07 13.72 -10.70
CA GLU A 356 20.74 14.24 -12.03
C GLU A 356 19.99 15.60 -11.96
N SER A 357 19.07 15.74 -10.99
CA SER A 357 18.33 16.98 -10.77
C SER A 357 19.23 18.11 -10.28
N ASP A 358 20.17 17.81 -9.40
CA ASP A 358 21.13 18.80 -8.88
C ASP A 358 22.10 19.25 -9.98
N PHE A 359 22.58 18.32 -10.81
CA PHE A 359 23.44 18.61 -11.96
C PHE A 359 22.75 19.53 -13.00
N SER A 360 21.51 19.25 -13.34
CA SER A 360 20.76 20.07 -14.31
C SER A 360 20.59 21.53 -13.83
N ARG A 361 20.37 21.75 -12.53
CA ARG A 361 20.24 23.10 -11.95
C ARG A 361 21.53 23.90 -12.04
N ASP A 362 22.69 23.26 -11.81
CA ASP A 362 23.97 23.93 -11.83
C ASP A 362 24.29 24.48 -13.22
N PHE A 363 23.80 23.85 -14.30
CA PHE A 363 23.96 24.33 -15.66
C PHE A 363 22.96 25.40 -16.08
N GLU A 364 21.75 25.42 -15.56
CA GLU A 364 20.76 26.47 -15.85
C GLU A 364 21.18 27.83 -15.26
N HIS A 365 22.03 27.84 -14.24
CA HIS A 365 22.54 29.07 -13.62
C HIS A 365 23.85 29.60 -14.25
N VAL A 366 24.45 28.87 -15.18
CA VAL A 366 25.57 29.39 -15.97
C VAL A 366 24.98 30.20 -17.14
N ALA A 367 24.81 31.50 -16.93
CA ALA A 367 24.41 32.41 -17.97
C ALA A 367 25.29 32.24 -19.23
N PRO A 368 24.76 32.32 -20.46
CA PRO A 368 25.58 32.26 -21.64
C PRO A 368 26.59 33.42 -21.58
N TYR A 369 27.86 33.08 -21.61
CA TYR A 369 28.89 34.09 -21.78
C TYR A 369 28.56 34.85 -23.06
N GLU A 370 28.18 36.13 -22.97
CA GLU A 370 28.12 37.05 -24.08
C GLU A 370 29.55 37.15 -24.62
N ILE A 371 29.77 36.54 -25.77
CA ILE A 371 31.01 36.73 -26.54
C ILE A 371 30.88 38.09 -27.20
N PHE A 372 31.56 39.08 -26.64
CA PHE A 372 31.75 40.37 -27.28
C PHE A 372 32.78 40.27 -28.39
#